data_5d04585cabc239e995118a0b1164fbc2
#
_entry.id   5d04585cabc239e995118a0b1164fbc2
#
_cell.length_a   1.000
_cell.length_b   1.000
_cell.length_c   1.000
_cell.angle_alpha   90.00
_cell.angle_beta   90.00
_cell.angle_gamma   90.00
#
_symmetry.space_group_name_H-M   'P 1'
#
loop_
_entity.id
_entity.type
_entity.pdbx_description
1 polymer ?
#
loop_
_entity_poly.entity_id
_entity_poly.type
_entity_poly.pdbx_seq_one_letter_code
_entity_poly.pdbx_strand_id
1 'polypeptide(L)'
;MKKLALVLGSLLVVGSVASAKEVMPAPTPAPEKVIEYVEKPVIVYRDREVTPAWRPNGSVDVQYRWYGSVENKTPKKEKDGTPWTDDAKVNAGRLQTTTKVNFTEKQALEIRTRNFHTLRDNGEGRSTGASDEVRVRHFYNLGKFDKVNATTRLGFTQKAGDTGKKTVEGSVLFDFSDYIFSNNFFKVNTLGLRPGYKHIWKGHDNDKSVNEYHLGFESDFSLPFNFGLNLEYDLSYNRLRPGNRFNTADNKNKKGEWYGELTAVLSNYTPLYKAGGVELGFNAEGGYDTYNMHQFKRAGGTGENGRGDLTATDRRDYELYLEPTLQVSYKPTDFVKLYAAAGADYRNRTNNESEVKNWRWQPTAWAGMKVTF
;
A
#
# COMPACT_ATOMS: atom_id res chain seq x y z
N MET A 1 -11.67 9.14 26.03
CA MET A 1 -11.98 7.79 26.48
C MET A 1 -13.37 7.31 26.08
N LYS A 2 -14.46 8.05 26.29
CA LYS A 2 -15.82 7.62 25.89
C LYS A 2 -16.00 7.36 24.37
N LYS A 3 -15.33 8.14 23.51
CA LYS A 3 -15.40 7.96 22.05
C LYS A 3 -14.61 6.74 21.53
N LEU A 4 -13.51 6.37 22.22
CA LEU A 4 -12.73 5.18 21.87
C LEU A 4 -13.49 3.90 22.21
N ALA A 5 -14.23 3.91 23.33
CA ALA A 5 -15.10 2.81 23.72
C ALA A 5 -16.25 2.57 22.73
N LEU A 6 -16.74 3.67 22.11
CA LEU A 6 -17.81 3.57 21.11
C LEU A 6 -17.31 2.97 19.77
N VAL A 7 -16.10 3.29 19.37
CA VAL A 7 -15.50 2.73 18.15
C VAL A 7 -15.12 1.26 18.33
N LEU A 8 -14.59 0.88 19.49
CA LEU A 8 -14.35 -0.52 19.84
C LEU A 8 -15.69 -1.28 20.01
N GLY A 9 -16.69 -0.64 20.57
CA GLY A 9 -18.03 -1.21 20.69
C GLY A 9 -18.71 -1.43 19.32
N SER A 10 -18.54 -0.50 18.38
CA SER A 10 -19.10 -0.66 17.03
C SER A 10 -18.37 -1.75 16.22
N LEU A 11 -17.07 -1.95 16.43
CA LEU A 11 -16.33 -3.07 15.85
C LEU A 11 -16.80 -4.42 16.42
N LEU A 12 -17.12 -4.47 17.71
CA LEU A 12 -17.69 -5.67 18.35
C LEU A 12 -19.11 -5.96 17.89
N VAL A 13 -19.93 -4.92 17.66
CA VAL A 13 -21.31 -5.08 17.16
C VAL A 13 -21.33 -5.56 15.70
N VAL A 14 -20.40 -5.07 14.86
CA VAL A 14 -20.26 -5.60 13.49
C VAL A 14 -19.78 -7.05 13.52
N GLY A 15 -18.95 -7.42 14.51
CA GLY A 15 -18.55 -8.81 14.72
C GLY A 15 -19.71 -9.74 15.14
N SER A 16 -20.72 -9.21 15.85
CA SER A 16 -21.87 -9.99 16.30
C SER A 16 -23.00 -10.13 15.26
N VAL A 17 -23.07 -9.21 14.29
CA VAL A 17 -24.02 -9.31 13.17
C VAL A 17 -23.47 -10.19 12.04
N ALA A 18 -22.17 -10.40 11.99
CA ALA A 18 -21.51 -11.39 11.14
C ALA A 18 -21.59 -12.84 11.72
N SER A 19 -22.63 -13.17 12.47
CA SER A 19 -23.15 -14.54 12.50
C SER A 19 -23.77 -14.85 11.13
N ALA A 20 -22.98 -14.61 10.08
CA ALA A 20 -23.20 -15.24 8.83
C ALA A 20 -23.30 -16.73 9.13
N LYS A 21 -24.50 -17.26 8.97
CA LYS A 21 -24.81 -18.66 8.85
C LYS A 21 -23.56 -19.37 8.39
N GLU A 22 -22.99 -20.20 9.23
CA GLU A 22 -21.86 -21.05 8.91
C GLU A 22 -22.14 -21.63 7.51
N VAL A 23 -21.48 -21.05 6.50
CA VAL A 23 -21.51 -21.65 5.17
C VAL A 23 -20.65 -22.88 5.35
N MET A 24 -21.31 -23.97 5.75
CA MET A 24 -20.68 -25.27 5.78
C MET A 24 -19.90 -25.39 4.46
N PRO A 25 -18.59 -25.66 4.51
CA PRO A 25 -17.87 -25.98 3.29
C PRO A 25 -18.70 -27.02 2.57
N ALA A 26 -19.02 -26.79 1.29
CA ALA A 26 -19.79 -27.74 0.51
C ALA A 26 -19.12 -29.10 0.70
N PRO A 27 -19.86 -30.15 1.00
CA PRO A 27 -19.29 -31.46 1.26
C PRO A 27 -18.31 -31.78 0.15
N THR A 28 -17.09 -32.18 0.52
CA THR A 28 -16.09 -32.66 -0.42
C THR A 28 -16.78 -33.67 -1.32
N PRO A 29 -16.77 -33.49 -2.66
CA PRO A 29 -17.44 -34.46 -3.53
C PRO A 29 -16.89 -35.83 -3.18
N ALA A 30 -17.79 -36.77 -2.96
CA ALA A 30 -17.40 -38.14 -2.69
C ALA A 30 -16.49 -38.62 -3.84
N PRO A 31 -15.39 -39.31 -3.55
CA PRO A 31 -14.47 -39.79 -4.58
C PRO A 31 -15.26 -40.61 -5.61
N GLU A 32 -15.14 -40.22 -6.86
CA GLU A 32 -15.77 -40.91 -7.97
C GLU A 32 -15.08 -42.26 -8.18
N LYS A 33 -15.80 -43.35 -7.98
CA LYS A 33 -15.27 -44.69 -8.17
C LYS A 33 -15.15 -44.98 -9.65
N VAL A 34 -13.95 -45.04 -10.15
CA VAL A 34 -13.67 -45.50 -11.51
C VAL A 34 -13.47 -47.01 -11.50
N ILE A 35 -14.25 -47.74 -12.31
CA ILE A 35 -14.11 -49.19 -12.48
C ILE A 35 -13.11 -49.43 -13.61
N GLU A 36 -11.97 -49.99 -13.28
CA GLU A 36 -10.95 -50.38 -14.25
C GLU A 36 -10.96 -51.91 -14.39
N TYR A 37 -11.25 -52.44 -15.59
CA TYR A 37 -11.22 -53.87 -15.87
C TYR A 37 -9.76 -54.31 -16.18
N VAL A 38 -9.19 -55.15 -15.32
CA VAL A 38 -7.90 -55.81 -15.56
C VAL A 38 -8.15 -57.24 -16.01
N GLU A 39 -7.28 -57.84 -16.82
CA GLU A 39 -7.41 -59.12 -17.57
C GLU A 39 -7.88 -60.38 -16.80
N LYS A 40 -8.01 -60.29 -15.49
CA LYS A 40 -8.87 -61.19 -14.69
C LYS A 40 -9.91 -60.30 -14.05
N PRO A 41 -11.19 -60.70 -13.90
CA PRO A 41 -12.25 -59.79 -13.44
C PRO A 41 -12.07 -59.39 -11.97
N VAL A 42 -11.03 -58.66 -11.71
CA VAL A 42 -10.80 -57.98 -10.44
C VAL A 42 -11.16 -56.56 -10.67
N ILE A 43 -12.29 -56.15 -10.14
CA ILE A 43 -12.71 -54.75 -10.14
C ILE A 43 -11.81 -54.02 -9.12
N VAL A 44 -10.85 -53.24 -9.62
CA VAL A 44 -10.01 -52.39 -8.79
C VAL A 44 -10.66 -51.02 -8.73
N TYR A 45 -11.24 -50.68 -7.58
CA TYR A 45 -11.71 -49.31 -7.32
C TYR A 45 -10.51 -48.45 -6.99
N ARG A 46 -10.20 -47.47 -7.82
CA ARG A 46 -9.25 -46.42 -7.51
C ARG A 46 -10.01 -45.15 -7.21
N ASP A 47 -9.82 -44.63 -6.01
CA ASP A 47 -10.32 -43.29 -5.67
C ASP A 47 -9.58 -42.29 -6.56
N ARG A 48 -10.30 -41.60 -7.42
CA ARG A 48 -9.75 -40.52 -8.21
C ARG A 48 -9.74 -39.29 -7.33
N GLU A 49 -8.56 -38.75 -7.02
CA GLU A 49 -8.48 -37.42 -6.40
C GLU A 49 -9.13 -36.40 -7.34
N VAL A 50 -10.35 -35.97 -7.01
CA VAL A 50 -11.01 -34.86 -7.71
C VAL A 50 -10.45 -33.60 -7.11
N THR A 51 -9.57 -32.91 -7.84
CA THR A 51 -9.16 -31.58 -7.47
C THR A 51 -10.39 -30.68 -7.31
N PRO A 52 -10.63 -30.08 -6.14
CA PRO A 52 -11.79 -29.22 -5.95
C PRO A 52 -11.86 -28.16 -7.04
N ALA A 53 -13.04 -27.97 -7.61
CA ALA A 53 -13.24 -26.91 -8.59
C ALA A 53 -12.87 -25.57 -7.96
N TRP A 54 -12.16 -24.72 -8.71
CA TRP A 54 -11.78 -23.39 -8.26
C TRP A 54 -13.02 -22.59 -7.82
N ARG A 55 -12.89 -21.87 -6.71
CA ARG A 55 -13.97 -21.01 -6.18
C ARG A 55 -13.44 -19.60 -5.97
N PRO A 56 -14.27 -18.56 -6.21
CA PRO A 56 -13.93 -17.20 -5.81
C PRO A 56 -13.53 -17.15 -4.33
N ASN A 57 -12.47 -16.40 -4.05
CA ASN A 57 -11.95 -16.21 -2.71
C ASN A 57 -11.46 -14.78 -2.53
N GLY A 58 -11.22 -14.40 -1.30
CA GLY A 58 -10.80 -13.03 -1.08
C GLY A 58 -10.60 -12.69 0.38
N SER A 59 -10.47 -11.40 0.63
CA SER A 59 -10.39 -10.86 1.98
C SER A 59 -10.90 -9.43 2.05
N VAL A 60 -11.43 -9.08 3.21
CA VAL A 60 -11.74 -7.70 3.62
C VAL A 60 -10.93 -7.41 4.87
N ASP A 61 -10.14 -6.35 4.83
CA ASP A 61 -9.32 -5.86 5.95
C ASP A 61 -9.77 -4.45 6.29
N VAL A 62 -10.24 -4.24 7.52
CA VAL A 62 -10.65 -2.96 8.06
C VAL A 62 -9.70 -2.59 9.18
N GLN A 63 -9.01 -1.45 9.03
CA GLN A 63 -8.01 -0.99 9.99
C GLN A 63 -8.29 0.46 10.36
N TYR A 64 -8.24 0.74 11.66
CA TYR A 64 -8.17 2.09 12.18
C TYR A 64 -6.76 2.35 12.71
N ARG A 65 -6.11 3.41 12.22
CA ARG A 65 -4.78 3.85 12.67
C ARG A 65 -4.88 5.22 13.29
N TRP A 66 -4.28 5.36 14.46
CA TRP A 66 -4.09 6.62 15.16
C TRP A 66 -2.66 7.12 14.97
N TYR A 67 -2.52 8.41 14.73
CA TYR A 67 -1.28 9.15 14.67
C TYR A 67 -1.28 10.17 15.79
N GLY A 68 -0.32 10.10 16.69
CA GLY A 68 -0.20 11.03 17.82
C GLY A 68 0.46 12.33 17.47
N SER A 69 0.79 13.09 18.49
CA SER A 69 1.58 14.32 18.35
C SER A 69 3.02 13.98 18.02
N VAL A 70 3.64 14.79 17.17
CA VAL A 70 5.07 14.72 16.90
C VAL A 70 5.86 15.26 18.08
N GLU A 71 6.99 14.64 18.40
CA GLU A 71 7.89 15.05 19.46
C GLU A 71 8.24 16.55 19.35
N ASN A 72 7.95 17.30 20.41
CA ASN A 72 8.28 18.72 20.48
C ASN A 72 9.71 18.93 21.00
N LYS A 73 10.68 18.85 20.08
CA LYS A 73 12.03 19.35 20.37
C LYS A 73 12.04 20.83 20.01
N THR A 74 12.60 21.69 20.87
CA THR A 74 12.68 23.14 20.70
C THR A 74 12.66 23.58 19.24
N PRO A 75 11.66 24.33 18.79
CA PRO A 75 11.40 24.50 17.39
C PRO A 75 12.59 25.16 16.72
N LYS A 76 13.29 24.42 15.89
CA LYS A 76 13.99 25.07 14.81
C LYS A 76 12.90 25.49 13.85
N LYS A 77 12.47 26.74 13.97
CA LYS A 77 11.68 27.37 12.93
C LYS A 77 12.46 27.23 11.65
N GLU A 78 11.81 26.84 10.59
CA GLU A 78 12.37 27.03 9.27
C GLU A 78 12.72 28.50 9.07
N LYS A 79 13.62 28.81 8.14
CA LYS A 79 14.05 30.18 7.84
C LYS A 79 12.90 31.13 7.54
N ASP A 80 11.75 30.59 7.10
CA ASP A 80 10.51 31.31 6.80
C ASP A 80 9.54 31.39 7.97
N GLY A 81 9.85 30.77 9.11
CA GLY A 81 9.02 30.81 10.30
C GLY A 81 7.90 29.78 10.36
N THR A 82 7.71 28.93 9.35
CA THR A 82 6.70 27.87 9.37
C THR A 82 7.08 26.73 10.31
N PRO A 83 6.15 26.22 11.13
CA PRO A 83 6.42 25.04 11.92
C PRO A 83 6.53 23.81 10.99
N TRP A 84 7.63 23.09 11.05
CA TRP A 84 7.83 21.83 10.31
C TRP A 84 6.82 20.72 10.68
N THR A 85 5.99 20.91 11.71
CA THR A 85 4.95 19.98 12.20
C THR A 85 3.66 20.04 11.40
N ASP A 86 3.63 20.70 10.27
CA ASP A 86 2.44 20.94 9.44
C ASP A 86 2.01 19.73 8.60
N ASP A 87 2.26 18.51 9.11
CA ASP A 87 1.83 17.27 8.49
C ASP A 87 0.35 16.98 8.82
N ALA A 88 -0.44 16.69 7.80
CA ALA A 88 -1.85 16.30 7.91
C ALA A 88 -2.09 15.05 8.78
N LYS A 89 -1.04 14.30 9.09
CA LYS A 89 -1.11 13.09 9.93
C LYS A 89 -0.83 13.33 11.41
N VAL A 90 -0.75 14.58 11.88
CA VAL A 90 -0.51 14.88 13.30
C VAL A 90 -1.84 14.95 14.05
N ASN A 91 -1.95 14.23 15.17
CA ASN A 91 -3.19 14.11 15.97
C ASN A 91 -4.39 13.71 15.09
N ALA A 92 -4.19 12.73 14.23
CA ALA A 92 -5.16 12.29 13.25
C ALA A 92 -5.52 10.81 13.42
N GLY A 93 -6.67 10.46 12.89
CA GLY A 93 -7.08 9.07 12.70
C GLY A 93 -7.24 8.76 11.23
N ARG A 94 -6.97 7.50 10.84
CA ARG A 94 -7.21 6.99 9.50
C ARG A 94 -8.02 5.71 9.59
N LEU A 95 -9.18 5.69 8.96
CA LEU A 95 -9.90 4.45 8.66
C LEU A 95 -9.49 3.99 7.27
N GLN A 96 -9.03 2.76 7.16
CA GLN A 96 -8.69 2.12 5.88
C GLN A 96 -9.45 0.82 5.73
N THR A 97 -10.05 0.63 4.57
CA THR A 97 -10.60 -0.67 4.16
C THR A 97 -9.88 -1.14 2.91
N THR A 98 -9.45 -2.39 2.91
CA THR A 98 -8.86 -3.04 1.74
C THR A 98 -9.63 -4.32 1.45
N THR A 99 -10.29 -4.37 0.31
CA THR A 99 -11.00 -5.55 -0.19
C THR A 99 -10.23 -6.14 -1.35
N LYS A 100 -9.95 -7.44 -1.31
CA LYS A 100 -9.35 -8.20 -2.41
C LYS A 100 -10.27 -9.35 -2.75
N VAL A 101 -10.60 -9.50 -4.02
CA VAL A 101 -11.44 -10.60 -4.52
C VAL A 101 -10.75 -11.22 -5.73
N ASN A 102 -10.50 -12.51 -5.67
CA ASN A 102 -10.08 -13.31 -6.81
C ASN A 102 -11.34 -13.92 -7.42
N PHE A 103 -11.75 -13.45 -8.59
CA PHE A 103 -12.95 -13.95 -9.29
C PHE A 103 -12.67 -15.25 -10.03
N THR A 104 -11.45 -15.39 -10.53
CA THR A 104 -10.92 -16.57 -11.19
C THR A 104 -9.46 -16.74 -10.77
N GLU A 105 -8.83 -17.84 -11.15
CA GLU A 105 -7.39 -18.05 -10.95
C GLU A 105 -6.52 -16.96 -11.60
N LYS A 106 -7.06 -16.28 -12.60
CA LYS A 106 -6.33 -15.25 -13.37
C LYS A 106 -6.78 -13.83 -13.07
N GLN A 107 -7.94 -13.62 -12.46
CA GLN A 107 -8.53 -12.29 -12.30
C GLN A 107 -8.72 -11.93 -10.84
N ALA A 108 -8.23 -10.75 -10.47
CA ALA A 108 -8.41 -10.21 -9.14
C ALA A 108 -8.83 -8.74 -9.19
N LEU A 109 -9.58 -8.32 -8.18
CA LEU A 109 -9.96 -6.93 -7.93
C LEU A 109 -9.45 -6.54 -6.54
N GLU A 110 -8.83 -5.37 -6.44
CA GLU A 110 -8.50 -4.71 -5.18
C GLU A 110 -9.23 -3.38 -5.09
N ILE A 111 -9.95 -3.15 -4.00
CA ILE A 111 -10.54 -1.87 -3.66
C ILE A 111 -9.94 -1.42 -2.33
N ARG A 112 -9.35 -0.22 -2.30
CA ARG A 112 -8.87 0.39 -1.07
C ARG A 112 -9.51 1.75 -0.88
N THR A 113 -10.03 1.97 0.33
CA THR A 113 -10.47 3.29 0.77
C THR A 113 -9.64 3.73 1.96
N ARG A 114 -9.32 5.00 2.02
CA ARG A 114 -8.69 5.68 3.15
C ARG A 114 -9.47 6.92 3.47
N ASN A 115 -9.80 7.11 4.72
CA ASN A 115 -10.47 8.29 5.22
C ASN A 115 -9.72 8.79 6.45
N PHE A 116 -9.28 10.04 6.39
CA PHE A 116 -8.54 10.70 7.46
C PHE A 116 -9.46 11.69 8.19
N HIS A 117 -9.24 11.84 9.47
CA HIS A 117 -9.95 12.83 10.30
C HIS A 117 -9.07 13.34 11.42
N THR A 118 -9.27 14.59 11.78
CA THR A 118 -8.58 15.24 12.89
C THR A 118 -9.20 14.79 14.21
N LEU A 119 -8.36 14.42 15.18
CA LEU A 119 -8.80 14.02 16.52
C LEU A 119 -8.76 15.16 17.51
N ARG A 120 -8.02 16.22 17.21
CA ARG A 120 -7.90 17.42 18.03
C ARG A 120 -8.07 18.63 17.15
N ASP A 121 -9.03 19.46 17.50
CA ASP A 121 -9.19 20.77 16.90
C ASP A 121 -8.15 21.70 17.54
N ASN A 122 -7.17 22.10 16.74
CA ASN A 122 -6.13 23.04 17.17
C ASN A 122 -6.52 24.50 16.88
N GLY A 123 -7.78 24.75 16.52
CA GLY A 123 -8.27 26.09 16.13
C GLY A 123 -7.80 26.53 14.73
N GLU A 124 -7.01 25.78 14.05
CA GLU A 124 -6.45 26.13 12.73
C GLU A 124 -7.10 25.39 11.57
N GLY A 125 -8.31 24.88 11.74
CA GLY A 125 -9.17 24.39 10.64
C GLY A 125 -8.55 23.45 9.64
N ARG A 126 -7.60 22.61 10.03
CA ARG A 126 -6.91 21.70 9.12
C ARG A 126 -7.81 20.57 8.69
N SER A 127 -8.16 20.58 7.43
CA SER A 127 -8.83 19.48 6.77
C SER A 127 -7.83 18.36 6.48
N THR A 128 -7.90 17.26 7.23
CA THR A 128 -7.18 16.02 6.89
C THR A 128 -7.78 15.33 5.67
N GLY A 129 -8.90 15.80 5.16
CA GLY A 129 -9.59 15.27 3.98
C GLY A 129 -8.76 15.31 2.69
N ALA A 130 -7.71 16.12 2.65
CA ALA A 130 -6.78 16.17 1.51
C ALA A 130 -6.07 14.82 1.24
N SER A 131 -6.04 13.92 2.22
CA SER A 131 -5.40 12.61 2.12
C SER A 131 -6.37 11.46 1.88
N ASP A 132 -7.69 11.72 1.85
CA ASP A 132 -8.69 10.71 1.57
C ASP A 132 -8.49 10.12 0.18
N GLU A 133 -8.65 8.81 0.07
CA GLU A 133 -8.35 8.08 -1.18
C GLU A 133 -9.37 6.97 -1.41
N VAL A 134 -9.83 6.84 -2.64
CA VAL A 134 -10.44 5.62 -3.18
C VAL A 134 -9.57 5.11 -4.30
N ARG A 135 -9.18 3.84 -4.23
CA ARG A 135 -8.38 3.17 -5.25
C ARG A 135 -9.03 1.85 -5.65
N VAL A 136 -9.20 1.66 -6.94
CA VAL A 136 -9.68 0.41 -7.53
C VAL A 136 -8.62 -0.10 -8.50
N ARG A 137 -8.25 -1.37 -8.40
CA ARG A 137 -7.28 -2.03 -9.28
C ARG A 137 -7.81 -3.38 -9.71
N HIS A 138 -7.83 -3.61 -11.00
CA HIS A 138 -8.10 -4.91 -11.60
C HIS A 138 -6.79 -5.50 -12.09
N PHE A 139 -6.58 -6.78 -11.80
CA PHE A 139 -5.41 -7.54 -12.22
C PHE A 139 -5.86 -8.70 -13.10
N TYR A 140 -5.12 -8.94 -14.17
CA TYR A 140 -5.30 -10.12 -15.02
C TYR A 140 -3.95 -10.76 -15.28
N ASN A 141 -3.81 -12.03 -14.86
CA ASN A 141 -2.61 -12.82 -15.11
C ASN A 141 -2.69 -13.41 -16.51
N LEU A 142 -1.83 -12.94 -17.41
CA LEU A 142 -1.71 -13.43 -18.78
C LEU A 142 -1.10 -14.85 -18.85
N GLY A 143 -0.47 -15.27 -17.76
CA GLY A 143 0.23 -16.56 -17.65
C GLY A 143 1.74 -16.40 -17.77
N LYS A 144 2.40 -17.55 -17.82
CA LYS A 144 3.86 -17.63 -17.96
C LYS A 144 4.26 -17.79 -19.42
N PHE A 145 5.24 -17.00 -19.82
CA PHE A 145 5.97 -17.13 -21.07
C PHE A 145 7.38 -17.59 -20.70
N ASP A 146 7.64 -18.89 -20.80
CA ASP A 146 8.80 -19.55 -20.18
C ASP A 146 8.77 -19.32 -18.65
N LYS A 147 9.75 -18.63 -18.09
CA LYS A 147 9.84 -18.30 -16.66
C LYS A 147 9.37 -16.86 -16.33
N VAL A 148 8.89 -16.11 -17.31
CA VAL A 148 8.37 -14.76 -17.11
C VAL A 148 6.88 -14.81 -16.88
N ASN A 149 6.42 -14.39 -15.72
CA ASN A 149 4.99 -14.24 -15.45
C ASN A 149 4.54 -12.83 -15.81
N ALA A 150 3.50 -12.69 -16.63
CA ALA A 150 2.98 -11.40 -17.05
C ALA A 150 1.61 -11.11 -16.41
N THR A 151 1.50 -9.97 -15.72
CA THR A 151 0.25 -9.55 -15.07
C THR A 151 -0.09 -8.11 -15.45
N THR A 152 -1.28 -7.91 -16.02
CA THR A 152 -1.82 -6.57 -16.29
C THR A 152 -2.39 -5.96 -15.02
N ARG A 153 -2.32 -4.61 -14.93
CA ARG A 153 -3.00 -3.82 -13.91
C ARG A 153 -3.74 -2.66 -14.59
N LEU A 154 -5.06 -2.62 -14.40
CA LEU A 154 -5.88 -1.46 -14.72
C LEU A 154 -6.27 -0.81 -13.40
N GLY A 155 -5.98 0.48 -13.24
CA GLY A 155 -6.17 1.18 -11.98
C GLY A 155 -6.96 2.47 -12.14
N PHE A 156 -7.77 2.76 -11.13
CA PHE A 156 -8.36 4.07 -10.91
C PHE A 156 -8.06 4.50 -9.49
N THR A 157 -7.62 5.75 -9.33
CA THR A 157 -7.41 6.34 -8.02
C THR A 157 -8.02 7.73 -7.98
N GLN A 158 -8.78 8.04 -6.95
CA GLN A 158 -9.27 9.37 -6.64
C GLN A 158 -8.78 9.76 -5.26
N LYS A 159 -8.19 10.94 -5.14
CA LYS A 159 -7.83 11.57 -3.88
C LYS A 159 -8.76 12.76 -3.64
N ALA A 160 -9.21 12.92 -2.40
CA ALA A 160 -9.98 14.09 -1.98
C ALA A 160 -9.06 15.26 -1.63
N GLY A 161 -9.64 16.40 -1.30
CA GLY A 161 -8.97 17.65 -0.92
C GLY A 161 -8.81 18.62 -2.08
N ASP A 162 -8.06 19.70 -1.85
CA ASP A 162 -7.88 20.81 -2.81
C ASP A 162 -7.37 20.39 -4.17
N THR A 163 -6.74 19.23 -4.22
CA THR A 163 -6.24 18.70 -5.50
C THR A 163 -7.28 17.93 -6.28
N GLY A 164 -8.29 17.32 -5.65
CA GLY A 164 -9.31 16.49 -6.32
C GLY A 164 -8.72 15.54 -7.37
N LYS A 165 -7.50 15.06 -7.15
CA LYS A 165 -6.68 14.34 -8.13
C LYS A 165 -7.31 13.00 -8.47
N LYS A 166 -7.51 12.77 -9.77
CA LYS A 166 -7.94 11.48 -10.32
C LYS A 166 -6.87 10.92 -11.23
N THR A 167 -6.72 9.61 -11.23
CA THR A 167 -5.72 8.91 -12.04
C THR A 167 -6.35 7.65 -12.62
N VAL A 168 -6.17 7.44 -13.91
CA VAL A 168 -6.38 6.16 -14.57
C VAL A 168 -5.03 5.61 -14.98
N GLU A 169 -4.80 4.32 -14.75
CA GLU A 169 -3.54 3.63 -15.03
C GLU A 169 -3.79 2.35 -15.82
N GLY A 170 -2.92 2.09 -16.79
CA GLY A 170 -2.76 0.78 -17.42
C GLY A 170 -1.29 0.39 -17.42
N SER A 171 -0.96 -0.80 -16.92
CA SER A 171 0.41 -1.30 -16.86
C SER A 171 0.48 -2.82 -16.97
N VAL A 172 1.65 -3.35 -17.30
CA VAL A 172 1.94 -4.79 -17.32
C VAL A 172 3.20 -5.04 -16.51
N LEU A 173 3.13 -5.90 -15.51
CA LEU A 173 4.32 -6.41 -14.81
C LEU A 173 4.82 -7.64 -15.54
N PHE A 174 6.08 -7.64 -15.91
CA PHE A 174 6.85 -8.80 -16.33
C PHE A 174 7.74 -9.22 -15.16
N ASP A 175 7.36 -10.31 -14.50
CA ASP A 175 8.05 -10.84 -13.33
C ASP A 175 9.02 -11.95 -13.73
N PHE A 176 10.30 -11.75 -13.40
CA PHE A 176 11.43 -12.62 -13.73
C PHE A 176 11.92 -13.41 -12.51
N SER A 177 11.17 -13.40 -11.39
CA SER A 177 11.61 -14.03 -10.14
C SER A 177 11.96 -15.52 -10.30
N ASP A 178 11.29 -16.24 -11.19
CA ASP A 178 11.55 -17.67 -11.47
C ASP A 178 12.91 -17.95 -12.14
N TYR A 179 13.61 -16.95 -12.66
CA TYR A 179 15.00 -17.11 -13.14
C TYR A 179 16.02 -17.07 -12.01
N ILE A 180 15.64 -16.56 -10.86
CA ILE A 180 16.55 -16.38 -9.73
C ILE A 180 16.47 -17.58 -8.81
N PHE A 181 17.63 -18.05 -8.40
CA PHE A 181 17.73 -19.14 -7.43
C PHE A 181 17.11 -18.70 -6.09
N SER A 182 16.19 -19.48 -5.60
CA SER A 182 15.53 -19.27 -4.30
C SER A 182 15.67 -20.51 -3.43
N ASN A 183 15.86 -20.30 -2.13
CA ASN A 183 15.91 -21.37 -1.13
C ASN A 183 15.22 -20.90 0.17
N ASN A 184 15.28 -21.69 1.23
CA ASN A 184 14.68 -21.34 2.52
C ASN A 184 15.36 -20.16 3.24
N PHE A 185 16.58 -19.81 2.81
CA PHE A 185 17.36 -18.73 3.39
C PHE A 185 17.19 -17.41 2.62
N PHE A 186 17.01 -17.50 1.30
CA PHE A 186 16.82 -16.36 0.42
C PHE A 186 15.76 -16.69 -0.62
N LYS A 187 14.72 -15.88 -0.69
CA LYS A 187 13.64 -16.05 -1.65
C LYS A 187 13.36 -14.73 -2.36
N VAL A 188 13.28 -14.81 -3.69
CA VAL A 188 12.79 -13.73 -4.53
C VAL A 188 11.30 -13.94 -4.74
N ASN A 189 10.47 -13.10 -4.15
CA ASN A 189 9.01 -13.17 -4.29
C ASN A 189 8.53 -12.47 -5.57
N THR A 190 9.20 -11.38 -5.93
CA THR A 190 8.97 -10.60 -7.14
C THR A 190 10.29 -9.99 -7.59
N LEU A 191 10.54 -9.98 -8.89
CA LEU A 191 11.60 -9.24 -9.53
C LEU A 191 11.15 -8.89 -10.95
N GLY A 192 10.70 -7.67 -11.19
CA GLY A 192 10.04 -7.38 -12.44
C GLY A 192 10.17 -5.95 -12.94
N LEU A 193 9.80 -5.81 -14.19
CA LEU A 193 9.67 -4.52 -14.87
C LEU A 193 8.19 -4.27 -15.18
N ARG A 194 7.74 -3.05 -14.91
CA ARG A 194 6.35 -2.62 -15.12
C ARG A 194 6.29 -1.40 -16.03
N PRO A 195 6.32 -1.56 -17.34
CA PRO A 195 5.93 -0.46 -18.24
C PRO A 195 4.45 -0.13 -18.07
N GLY A 196 4.13 1.16 -18.16
CA GLY A 196 2.76 1.61 -18.01
C GLY A 196 2.52 3.05 -18.43
N TYR A 197 1.25 3.41 -18.39
CA TYR A 197 0.75 4.74 -18.68
C TYR A 197 -0.25 5.15 -17.63
N LYS A 198 -0.19 6.42 -17.20
CA LYS A 198 -1.19 7.05 -16.33
C LYS A 198 -1.67 8.35 -16.95
N HIS A 199 -2.96 8.55 -16.90
CA HIS A 199 -3.57 9.85 -17.14
C HIS A 199 -4.03 10.44 -15.82
N ILE A 200 -3.55 11.64 -15.52
CA ILE A 200 -3.78 12.31 -14.25
C ILE A 200 -4.47 13.63 -14.52
N TRP A 201 -5.57 13.91 -13.81
CA TRP A 201 -6.24 15.20 -13.89
C TRP A 201 -6.68 15.67 -12.51
N LYS A 202 -6.85 16.97 -12.34
CA LYS A 202 -7.28 17.60 -11.09
C LYS A 202 -8.71 18.12 -11.23
N GLY A 203 -9.61 17.73 -10.31
CA GLY A 203 -10.93 18.31 -10.09
C GLY A 203 -11.69 18.72 -11.33
N HIS A 204 -12.20 19.94 -11.32
CA HIS A 204 -12.90 20.58 -12.45
C HIS A 204 -11.94 21.25 -13.46
N ASP A 205 -10.67 21.39 -13.11
CA ASP A 205 -9.67 22.09 -13.92
C ASP A 205 -9.00 21.12 -14.89
N ASN A 206 -9.69 20.88 -16.01
CA ASN A 206 -9.17 20.02 -17.09
C ASN A 206 -7.85 20.53 -17.67
N ASP A 207 -7.49 21.80 -17.43
CA ASP A 207 -6.28 22.40 -17.98
C ASP A 207 -5.00 21.90 -17.33
N LYS A 208 -5.09 21.23 -16.19
CA LYS A 208 -3.94 20.70 -15.44
C LYS A 208 -3.75 19.19 -15.56
N SER A 209 -4.15 18.59 -16.67
CA SER A 209 -3.93 17.16 -16.87
C SER A 209 -2.49 16.85 -17.26
N VAL A 210 -2.02 15.66 -16.81
CA VAL A 210 -0.69 15.13 -17.06
C VAL A 210 -0.80 13.73 -17.63
N ASN A 211 -0.07 13.47 -18.72
CA ASN A 211 0.17 12.13 -19.21
C ASN A 211 1.52 11.65 -18.67
N GLU A 212 1.52 10.54 -17.95
CA GLU A 212 2.70 9.93 -17.39
C GLU A 212 2.98 8.60 -18.08
N TYR A 213 4.14 8.49 -18.67
CA TYR A 213 4.69 7.24 -19.21
C TYR A 213 5.73 6.75 -18.20
N HIS A 214 5.60 5.52 -17.71
CA HIS A 214 6.49 5.03 -16.66
C HIS A 214 7.03 3.63 -16.97
N LEU A 215 8.21 3.39 -16.43
CA LEU A 215 8.83 2.09 -16.31
C LEU A 215 9.16 1.86 -14.84
N GLY A 216 8.38 1.01 -14.18
CA GLY A 216 8.62 0.59 -12.81
C GLY A 216 9.58 -0.59 -12.76
N PHE A 217 10.47 -0.60 -11.77
CA PHE A 217 11.17 -1.78 -11.28
C PHE A 217 10.55 -2.17 -9.95
N GLU A 218 10.08 -3.40 -9.83
CA GLU A 218 9.45 -3.93 -8.61
C GLU A 218 10.22 -5.14 -8.13
N SER A 219 10.63 -5.14 -6.88
CA SER A 219 11.26 -6.30 -6.27
C SER A 219 10.84 -6.51 -4.83
N ASP A 220 10.69 -7.76 -4.45
CA ASP A 220 10.37 -8.20 -3.09
C ASP A 220 11.19 -9.44 -2.76
N PHE A 221 11.91 -9.38 -1.64
CA PHE A 221 12.79 -10.43 -1.17
C PHE A 221 12.44 -10.84 0.25
N SER A 222 12.40 -12.15 0.50
CA SER A 222 12.43 -12.71 1.83
C SER A 222 13.87 -13.09 2.17
N LEU A 223 14.39 -12.52 3.24
CA LEU A 223 15.76 -12.66 3.70
C LEU A 223 15.81 -13.49 4.99
N PRO A 224 17.01 -13.94 5.42
CA PRO A 224 17.18 -14.65 6.70
C PRO A 224 16.64 -13.87 7.90
N PHE A 225 16.36 -14.59 8.98
CA PHE A 225 15.92 -14.01 10.25
C PHE A 225 14.61 -13.20 10.14
N ASN A 226 13.71 -13.61 9.23
CA ASN A 226 12.42 -12.94 8.97
C ASN A 226 12.54 -11.49 8.47
N PHE A 227 13.66 -11.13 7.84
CA PHE A 227 13.75 -9.88 7.15
C PHE A 227 13.03 -9.95 5.79
N GLY A 228 12.39 -8.86 5.42
CA GLY A 228 11.86 -8.58 4.09
C GLY A 228 12.52 -7.35 3.53
N LEU A 229 12.84 -7.35 2.23
CA LEU A 229 13.34 -6.17 1.51
C LEU A 229 12.46 -5.94 0.30
N ASN A 230 11.82 -4.78 0.26
CA ASN A 230 11.08 -4.29 -0.89
C ASN A 230 11.84 -3.12 -1.52
N LEU A 231 12.10 -3.21 -2.83
CA LEU A 231 12.71 -2.12 -3.60
C LEU A 231 11.81 -1.86 -4.82
N GLU A 232 11.30 -0.64 -4.91
CA GLU A 232 10.52 -0.16 -6.03
C GLU A 232 11.16 1.10 -6.59
N TYR A 233 11.38 1.14 -7.89
CA TYR A 233 11.87 2.32 -8.58
C TYR A 233 10.98 2.61 -9.78
N ASP A 234 10.35 3.77 -9.79
CA ASP A 234 9.47 4.22 -10.87
C ASP A 234 10.12 5.38 -11.63
N LEU A 235 10.62 5.11 -12.83
CA LEU A 235 11.10 6.13 -13.75
C LEU A 235 9.94 6.56 -14.66
N SER A 236 9.59 7.83 -14.61
CA SER A 236 8.46 8.35 -15.37
C SER A 236 8.81 9.60 -16.17
N TYR A 237 8.16 9.74 -17.32
CA TYR A 237 8.12 10.97 -18.10
C TYR A 237 6.74 11.60 -17.98
N ASN A 238 6.67 12.74 -17.31
CA ASN A 238 5.46 13.52 -17.10
C ASN A 238 5.31 14.55 -18.20
N ARG A 239 4.27 14.45 -19.02
CA ARG A 239 3.95 15.40 -20.08
C ARG A 239 2.68 16.18 -19.76
N LEU A 240 2.80 17.48 -19.65
CA LEU A 240 1.64 18.36 -19.49
C LEU A 240 0.78 18.40 -20.76
N ARG A 241 -0.49 18.71 -20.60
CA ARG A 241 -1.43 18.97 -21.70
C ARG A 241 -0.86 20.04 -22.67
N PRO A 242 -1.13 19.93 -24.00
CA PRO A 242 -0.78 20.99 -24.93
C PRO A 242 -1.28 22.35 -24.47
N GLY A 243 -0.42 23.34 -24.51
CA GLY A 243 -0.69 24.69 -23.98
C GLY A 243 -0.13 24.95 -22.60
N ASN A 244 -0.01 23.94 -21.75
CA ASN A 244 0.51 24.09 -20.39
C ASN A 244 2.03 23.95 -20.32
N ARG A 245 2.61 24.68 -19.40
CA ARG A 245 4.03 24.76 -19.10
C ARG A 245 4.25 24.84 -17.60
N PHE A 246 5.39 24.38 -17.13
CA PHE A 246 5.90 24.72 -15.79
C PHE A 246 7.23 25.50 -15.93
N ASN A 247 7.46 26.37 -14.95
CA ASN A 247 8.69 27.14 -14.91
C ASN A 247 9.76 26.40 -14.12
N THR A 248 10.96 26.35 -14.69
CA THR A 248 12.17 25.89 -13.98
C THR A 248 12.80 27.06 -13.21
N ALA A 249 13.67 26.76 -12.25
CA ALA A 249 14.37 27.79 -11.47
C ALA A 249 15.24 28.73 -12.35
N ASP A 250 15.63 28.30 -13.54
CA ASP A 250 16.32 29.11 -14.55
C ASP A 250 15.36 29.85 -15.53
N ASN A 251 14.11 30.01 -15.13
CA ASN A 251 13.04 30.70 -15.86
C ASN A 251 12.74 30.13 -17.27
N LYS A 252 13.00 28.85 -17.49
CA LYS A 252 12.65 28.18 -18.73
C LYS A 252 11.32 27.47 -18.62
N ASN A 253 10.44 27.66 -19.58
CA ASN A 253 9.18 26.98 -19.71
C ASN A 253 9.34 25.57 -20.29
N LYS A 254 8.92 24.53 -19.56
CA LYS A 254 8.98 23.12 -19.97
C LYS A 254 7.60 22.52 -20.15
N LYS A 255 7.46 21.60 -21.11
CA LYS A 255 6.20 20.86 -21.39
C LYS A 255 6.12 19.53 -20.64
N GLY A 256 7.25 19.05 -20.14
CA GLY A 256 7.35 17.78 -19.44
C GLY A 256 8.71 17.62 -18.80
N GLU A 257 8.84 16.58 -17.97
CA GLU A 257 10.07 16.25 -17.23
C GLU A 257 10.19 14.77 -16.95
N TRP A 258 11.40 14.30 -16.77
CA TRP A 258 11.71 13.03 -16.17
C TRP A 258 11.65 13.14 -14.66
N TYR A 259 11.05 12.12 -14.05
CA TYR A 259 10.91 11.99 -12.62
C TYR A 259 11.20 10.55 -12.21
N GLY A 260 11.99 10.38 -11.19
CA GLY A 260 12.28 9.09 -10.58
C GLY A 260 11.79 9.06 -9.15
N GLU A 261 11.20 7.96 -8.72
CA GLU A 261 10.75 7.70 -7.37
C GLU A 261 11.27 6.34 -6.92
N LEU A 262 12.07 6.32 -5.84
CA LEU A 262 12.58 5.12 -5.22
C LEU A 262 11.90 4.93 -3.88
N THR A 263 11.30 3.76 -3.67
CA THR A 263 10.87 3.25 -2.38
C THR A 263 11.78 2.08 -2.01
N ALA A 264 12.36 2.10 -0.83
CA ALA A 264 13.20 1.03 -0.34
C ALA A 264 12.85 0.76 1.12
N VAL A 265 12.26 -0.41 1.38
CA VAL A 265 11.75 -0.77 2.71
C VAL A 265 12.39 -2.06 3.16
N LEU A 266 13.06 -2.01 4.31
CA LEU A 266 13.52 -3.17 5.06
C LEU A 266 12.55 -3.41 6.21
N SER A 267 12.02 -4.60 6.30
CA SER A 267 11.11 -5.01 7.37
C SER A 267 11.64 -6.23 8.12
N ASN A 268 11.26 -6.38 9.38
CA ASN A 268 11.52 -7.57 10.18
C ASN A 268 10.31 -7.84 11.06
N TYR A 269 9.87 -9.09 11.11
CA TYR A 269 8.86 -9.55 12.04
C TYR A 269 9.41 -10.67 12.91
N THR A 270 9.53 -10.42 14.20
CA THR A 270 10.00 -11.41 15.18
C THR A 270 8.84 -11.85 16.07
N PRO A 271 8.36 -13.10 15.95
CA PRO A 271 7.36 -13.64 16.86
C PRO A 271 7.96 -13.80 18.27
N LEU A 272 7.30 -13.22 19.26
CA LEU A 272 7.73 -13.25 20.66
C LEU A 272 6.97 -14.31 21.47
N TYR A 273 5.70 -14.52 21.15
CA TYR A 273 4.83 -15.48 21.85
C TYR A 273 3.72 -15.96 20.93
N LYS A 274 3.36 -17.24 21.03
CA LYS A 274 2.26 -17.84 20.28
C LYS A 274 1.60 -18.95 21.07
N ALA A 275 0.33 -18.80 21.43
CA ALA A 275 -0.50 -19.83 22.05
C ALA A 275 -1.99 -19.53 21.88
N GLY A 276 -2.82 -20.56 21.78
CA GLY A 276 -4.28 -20.47 21.80
C GLY A 276 -4.89 -19.55 20.72
N GLY A 277 -4.28 -19.49 19.52
CA GLY A 277 -4.72 -18.59 18.46
C GLY A 277 -4.25 -17.13 18.63
N VAL A 278 -3.60 -16.80 19.75
CA VAL A 278 -2.98 -15.50 20.02
C VAL A 278 -1.52 -15.53 19.62
N GLU A 279 -1.08 -14.48 18.93
CA GLU A 279 0.34 -14.26 18.58
C GLU A 279 0.73 -12.84 18.94
N LEU A 280 1.84 -12.71 19.69
CA LEU A 280 2.50 -11.44 19.96
C LEU A 280 3.81 -11.42 19.19
N GLY A 281 4.09 -10.32 18.51
CA GLY A 281 5.33 -10.13 17.75
C GLY A 281 5.85 -8.71 17.83
N PHE A 282 7.13 -8.59 17.58
CA PHE A 282 7.79 -7.32 17.34
C PHE A 282 7.96 -7.14 15.84
N ASN A 283 7.52 -5.99 15.33
CA ASN A 283 7.69 -5.61 13.94
C ASN A 283 8.54 -4.34 13.87
N ALA A 284 9.53 -4.32 13.02
CA ALA A 284 10.30 -3.13 12.69
C ALA A 284 10.31 -2.96 11.18
N GLU A 285 9.99 -1.76 10.74
CA GLU A 285 10.03 -1.37 9.33
C GLU A 285 10.78 -0.06 9.21
N GLY A 286 11.58 0.09 8.16
CA GLY A 286 12.29 1.34 7.93
C GLY A 286 12.92 1.40 6.56
N GLY A 287 13.23 2.61 6.11
CA GLY A 287 13.80 2.84 4.79
C GLY A 287 13.42 4.19 4.21
N TYR A 288 13.43 4.26 2.90
CA TYR A 288 12.90 5.40 2.16
C TYR A 288 11.39 5.20 1.94
N ASP A 289 10.55 6.07 2.50
CA ASP A 289 9.11 6.15 2.15
C ASP A 289 8.97 6.60 0.70
N THR A 290 9.75 7.64 0.32
CA THR A 290 10.13 7.91 -1.06
C THR A 290 11.47 8.63 -1.10
N TYR A 291 12.24 8.37 -2.17
CA TYR A 291 13.37 9.18 -2.60
C TYR A 291 13.05 9.67 -4.01
N ASN A 292 12.78 10.97 -4.15
CA ASN A 292 12.35 11.58 -5.38
C ASN A 292 13.50 12.24 -6.12
N MET A 293 13.52 12.10 -7.45
CA MET A 293 14.51 12.68 -8.34
C MET A 293 13.81 13.45 -9.45
N HIS A 294 14.07 14.75 -9.54
CA HIS A 294 13.53 15.63 -10.56
C HIS A 294 14.58 16.00 -11.60
N GLN A 295 14.20 15.99 -12.87
CA GLN A 295 15.07 16.44 -13.95
C GLN A 295 15.46 17.92 -13.78
N PHE A 296 14.51 18.75 -13.34
CA PHE A 296 14.69 20.19 -13.24
C PHE A 296 14.46 20.69 -11.81
N LYS A 297 15.20 21.71 -11.38
CA LYS A 297 14.76 22.55 -10.28
C LYS A 297 13.57 23.38 -10.73
N ARG A 298 12.55 23.52 -9.90
CA ARG A 298 11.37 24.34 -10.21
C ARG A 298 11.50 25.73 -9.60
N ALA A 299 10.96 26.75 -10.27
CA ALA A 299 10.76 28.04 -9.67
C ALA A 299 9.68 27.95 -8.58
N GLY A 300 9.92 28.52 -7.41
CA GLY A 300 8.99 28.48 -6.27
C GLY A 300 7.58 28.88 -6.65
N GLY A 301 6.63 28.03 -6.32
CA GLY A 301 5.21 28.17 -6.58
C GLY A 301 4.54 26.84 -6.30
N THR A 302 3.30 26.88 -5.86
CA THR A 302 2.45 25.73 -5.60
C THR A 302 2.54 24.74 -6.77
N GLY A 303 2.97 23.51 -6.49
CA GLY A 303 3.21 22.48 -7.50
C GLY A 303 1.99 22.18 -8.36
N GLU A 304 1.92 22.79 -9.53
CA GLU A 304 0.79 22.64 -10.47
C GLU A 304 0.60 21.23 -11.04
N ASN A 305 1.51 20.30 -10.73
CA ASN A 305 1.53 18.97 -11.33
C ASN A 305 0.86 17.86 -10.54
N GLY A 306 0.17 18.19 -9.43
CA GLY A 306 -0.52 17.17 -8.66
C GLY A 306 0.35 16.19 -7.87
N ARG A 307 1.64 16.32 -7.95
CA ARG A 307 2.62 15.76 -7.03
C ARG A 307 3.01 16.86 -6.07
N GLY A 308 2.84 16.67 -4.78
CA GLY A 308 2.95 17.61 -3.67
C GLY A 308 3.76 18.89 -3.90
N ASP A 309 3.56 19.87 -3.06
CA ASP A 309 4.25 21.15 -3.09
C ASP A 309 5.78 20.97 -3.09
N LEU A 310 6.34 20.79 -4.26
CA LEU A 310 7.78 20.87 -4.44
C LEU A 310 8.12 22.34 -4.55
N THR A 311 8.37 22.95 -3.41
CA THR A 311 9.01 24.24 -3.38
C THR A 311 10.41 24.10 -3.96
N ALA A 312 10.71 24.91 -4.76
CA ALA A 312 11.71 25.28 -5.72
C ALA A 312 13.17 24.87 -5.53
N THR A 313 13.61 24.26 -4.49
CA THR A 313 15.03 24.37 -4.20
C THR A 313 15.87 23.20 -4.62
N ASP A 314 15.35 21.98 -4.63
CA ASP A 314 16.18 20.83 -4.91
C ASP A 314 15.64 19.88 -5.98
N ARG A 315 16.57 19.21 -6.68
CA ARG A 315 16.27 18.15 -7.63
C ARG A 315 15.96 16.83 -6.93
N ARG A 316 16.16 16.77 -5.62
CA ARG A 316 16.04 15.56 -4.82
C ARG A 316 15.31 15.90 -3.54
N ASP A 317 14.38 15.09 -3.16
CA ASP A 317 13.76 15.09 -1.85
C ASP A 317 13.59 13.65 -1.39
N TYR A 318 13.70 13.41 -0.10
CA TYR A 318 13.54 12.07 0.44
C TYR A 318 13.06 12.09 1.87
N GLU A 319 12.38 11.03 2.22
CA GLU A 319 11.87 10.76 3.53
C GLU A 319 12.40 9.40 4.01
N LEU A 320 13.18 9.42 5.09
CA LEU A 320 13.65 8.24 5.78
C LEU A 320 12.84 8.00 7.03
N TYR A 321 12.54 6.75 7.35
CA TYR A 321 11.79 6.41 8.55
C TYR A 321 12.24 5.10 9.17
N LEU A 322 11.87 4.92 10.44
CA LEU A 322 11.94 3.68 11.20
C LEU A 322 10.70 3.59 12.08
N GLU A 323 9.93 2.51 11.94
CA GLU A 323 8.68 2.28 12.68
C GLU A 323 8.75 0.96 13.46
N PRO A 324 9.33 0.95 14.69
CA PRO A 324 9.25 -0.19 15.60
C PRO A 324 7.87 -0.28 16.25
N THR A 325 7.27 -1.47 16.26
CA THR A 325 5.94 -1.72 16.84
C THR A 325 5.85 -3.06 17.51
N LEU A 326 5.05 -3.15 18.57
CA LEU A 326 4.56 -4.40 19.13
C LEU A 326 3.18 -4.68 18.55
N GLN A 327 2.99 -5.87 18.05
CA GLN A 327 1.74 -6.30 17.44
C GLN A 327 1.21 -7.54 18.17
N VAL A 328 -0.09 -7.51 18.47
CA VAL A 328 -0.84 -8.69 18.92
C VAL A 328 -1.87 -9.04 17.86
N SER A 329 -2.04 -10.33 17.61
CA SER A 329 -3.12 -10.82 16.76
C SER A 329 -3.80 -12.02 17.39
N TYR A 330 -5.09 -12.17 17.10
CA TYR A 330 -5.92 -13.26 17.56
C TYR A 330 -6.77 -13.81 16.41
N LYS A 331 -6.75 -15.11 16.21
CA LYS A 331 -7.56 -15.81 15.23
C LYS A 331 -8.67 -16.58 15.96
N PRO A 332 -9.86 -16.01 16.18
CA PRO A 332 -10.99 -16.71 16.76
C PRO A 332 -11.52 -17.83 15.85
N THR A 333 -11.35 -17.69 14.55
CA THR A 333 -11.66 -18.68 13.52
C THR A 333 -10.61 -18.66 12.43
N ASP A 334 -10.65 -19.64 11.52
CA ASP A 334 -9.76 -19.66 10.34
C ASP A 334 -10.00 -18.50 9.39
N PHE A 335 -11.21 -17.92 9.43
CA PHE A 335 -11.64 -16.85 8.53
C PHE A 335 -11.41 -15.45 9.10
N VAL A 336 -11.32 -15.31 10.41
CA VAL A 336 -11.25 -14.01 11.09
C VAL A 336 -9.92 -13.87 11.82
N LYS A 337 -9.22 -12.76 11.55
CA LYS A 337 -8.05 -12.32 12.29
C LYS A 337 -8.31 -10.93 12.86
N LEU A 338 -8.29 -10.80 14.17
CA LEU A 338 -8.23 -9.52 14.88
C LEU A 338 -6.77 -9.18 15.13
N TYR A 339 -6.42 -7.91 15.03
CA TYR A 339 -5.05 -7.47 15.32
C TYR A 339 -5.01 -6.06 15.87
N ALA A 340 -3.99 -5.78 16.66
CA ALA A 340 -3.67 -4.45 17.14
C ALA A 340 -2.16 -4.29 17.23
N ALA A 341 -1.67 -3.07 17.02
CA ALA A 341 -0.27 -2.75 17.19
C ALA A 341 -0.10 -1.35 17.76
N ALA A 342 1.00 -1.15 18.46
CA ALA A 342 1.39 0.15 18.99
C ALA A 342 2.90 0.29 18.94
N GLY A 343 3.36 1.51 18.68
CA GLY A 343 4.77 1.85 18.58
C GLY A 343 4.96 3.32 18.26
N ALA A 344 6.02 3.62 17.55
CA ALA A 344 6.30 4.99 17.14
C ALA A 344 6.99 5.01 15.79
N ASP A 345 6.71 6.04 15.01
CA ASP A 345 7.38 6.37 13.76
C ASP A 345 8.49 7.38 14.07
N TYR A 346 9.73 7.05 13.75
CA TYR A 346 10.88 7.92 13.82
C TYR A 346 11.29 8.33 12.41
N ARG A 347 11.09 9.59 12.07
CA ARG A 347 11.17 10.05 10.69
C ARG A 347 11.90 11.39 10.59
N ASN A 348 12.68 11.59 9.50
CA ASN A 348 13.17 12.91 9.17
C ASN A 348 12.00 13.72 8.59
N ARG A 349 11.64 14.77 9.30
CA ARG A 349 10.57 15.67 8.87
C ARG A 349 11.20 16.92 8.32
N THR A 350 11.51 16.90 7.04
CA THR A 350 12.04 18.06 6.31
C THR A 350 10.96 18.55 5.37
N ASN A 351 10.64 19.83 5.47
CA ASN A 351 9.93 20.49 4.39
C ASN A 351 10.99 20.95 3.39
N ASN A 352 10.94 20.45 2.17
CA ASN A 352 11.58 20.98 0.98
C ASN A 352 13.10 20.92 0.86
N GLU A 353 13.84 20.25 1.72
CA GLU A 353 15.30 20.14 1.61
C GLU A 353 15.73 18.66 1.63
N SER A 354 16.64 18.30 0.74
CA SER A 354 17.29 16.99 0.65
C SER A 354 18.21 16.71 1.84
N GLU A 355 17.85 17.15 3.03
CA GLU A 355 18.68 17.00 4.19
C GLU A 355 18.04 16.04 5.20
N VAL A 356 18.83 15.05 5.66
CA VAL A 356 18.45 14.16 6.76
C VAL A 356 18.49 14.94 8.07
N LYS A 357 17.55 15.85 8.25
CA LYS A 357 17.42 16.73 9.41
C LYS A 357 16.08 16.51 10.10
N ASN A 358 15.94 17.09 11.31
CA ASN A 358 14.69 17.17 12.05
C ASN A 358 14.04 15.82 12.37
N TRP A 359 14.83 14.84 12.73
CA TRP A 359 14.35 13.55 13.20
C TRP A 359 13.47 13.68 14.44
N ARG A 360 12.26 13.11 14.38
CA ARG A 360 11.26 13.18 15.45
C ARG A 360 10.52 11.87 15.58
N TRP A 361 10.16 11.55 16.81
CA TRP A 361 9.24 10.48 17.13
C TRP A 361 7.80 10.95 17.03
N GLN A 362 6.95 10.06 16.53
CA GLN A 362 5.51 10.19 16.56
C GLN A 362 4.90 8.88 17.01
N PRO A 363 4.20 8.82 18.15
CA PRO A 363 3.52 7.62 18.57
C PRO A 363 2.42 7.26 17.58
N THR A 364 2.27 5.97 17.30
CA THR A 364 1.26 5.44 16.40
C THR A 364 0.68 4.16 16.97
N ALA A 365 -0.59 3.92 16.73
CA ALA A 365 -1.25 2.67 17.08
C ALA A 365 -2.33 2.35 16.06
N TRP A 366 -2.59 1.07 15.85
CA TRP A 366 -3.70 0.65 14.99
C TRP A 366 -4.35 -0.61 15.52
N ALA A 367 -5.60 -0.78 15.17
CA ALA A 367 -6.32 -2.01 15.36
C ALA A 367 -7.14 -2.32 14.12
N GLY A 368 -7.38 -3.58 13.87
CA GLY A 368 -8.14 -3.99 12.70
C GLY A 368 -8.66 -5.42 12.78
N MET A 369 -9.44 -5.72 11.78
CA MET A 369 -10.02 -7.04 11.54
C MET A 369 -9.86 -7.41 10.07
N LYS A 370 -9.34 -8.59 9.83
CA LYS A 370 -9.28 -9.19 8.50
C LYS A 370 -10.18 -10.42 8.44
N VAL A 371 -11.08 -10.44 7.46
CA VAL A 371 -11.92 -11.59 7.14
C VAL A 371 -11.46 -12.16 5.80
N THR A 372 -11.26 -13.47 5.74
CA THR A 372 -10.96 -14.22 4.49
C THR A 372 -12.13 -15.15 4.15
N PHE A 373 -12.41 -15.34 2.88
CA PHE A 373 -13.50 -16.19 2.39
C PHE A 373 -13.11 -16.92 1.10
#